data_3460e99f0e9af27c4b8070fe68b7ff52
#
_entry.id   3460e99f0e9af27c4b8070fe68b7ff52
#
_cell.length_a   1.000
_cell.length_b   1.000
_cell.length_c   1.000
_cell.angle_alpha   90.00
_cell.angle_beta   90.00
_cell.angle_gamma   90.00
#
_symmetry.space_group_name_H-M   'P 1'
#
loop_
_entity.id
_entity.type
_entity.pdbx_description
1 polymer ?
#
loop_
_entity_poly.entity_id
_entity_poly.type
_entity_poly.pdbx_seq_one_letter_code
_entity_poly.pdbx_strand_id
1 'polypeptide(L)' 'MSEATELAAAAGSADAKEGLRAVLALRRLLESLEALQVDNARRQGWSWQEIADALGVSKQAVHKKHAGRRPVLGPREG' A
#
# COMPACT_ATOMS: atom_id res chain seq x y z
N MET A 1 1.96 -18.44 11.30
CA MET A 1 1.20 -17.75 10.25
C MET A 1 1.50 -16.28 10.29
N SER A 2 1.45 -15.63 9.15
CA SER A 2 1.71 -14.20 9.11
C SER A 2 0.47 -13.43 9.58
N GLU A 3 0.70 -12.19 9.98
CA GLU A 3 -0.38 -11.31 10.34
C GLU A 3 -1.37 -11.16 9.19
N ALA A 4 -0.86 -11.04 7.96
CA ALA A 4 -1.73 -10.87 6.81
C ALA A 4 -2.63 -12.09 6.61
N THR A 5 -2.08 -13.28 6.83
CA THR A 5 -2.87 -14.50 6.70
C THR A 5 -3.98 -14.55 7.74
N GLU A 6 -3.64 -14.19 8.97
CA GLU A 6 -4.64 -14.18 10.05
C GLU A 6 -5.72 -13.14 9.80
N LEU A 7 -5.33 -11.96 9.31
CA LEU A 7 -6.30 -10.92 9.00
C LEU A 7 -7.19 -11.30 7.83
N ALA A 8 -6.62 -11.98 6.83
CA ALA A 8 -7.41 -12.40 5.68
C ALA A 8 -8.47 -13.43 6.11
N ALA A 9 -8.09 -14.34 7.02
CA ALA A 9 -9.04 -15.31 7.52
C ALA A 9 -10.15 -14.62 8.32
N ALA A 10 -9.78 -13.65 9.16
CA ALA A 10 -10.76 -12.94 9.95
C ALA A 10 -11.68 -12.09 9.08
N ALA A 11 -11.17 -11.57 7.96
CA ALA A 11 -11.97 -10.75 7.05
C ALA A 11 -13.08 -11.57 6.39
N GLY A 12 -12.93 -12.89 6.34
CA GLY A 12 -13.96 -13.77 5.82
C GLY A 12 -14.96 -14.24 6.87
N SER A 13 -14.90 -13.71 8.07
CA SER A 13 -15.78 -14.13 9.15
C SER A 13 -17.23 -13.78 8.85
N ALA A 14 -18.14 -14.65 9.27
CA ALA A 14 -19.56 -14.36 9.16
C ALA A 14 -20.01 -13.27 10.16
N ASP A 15 -19.22 -13.01 11.19
CA ASP A 15 -19.47 -11.92 12.11
C ASP A 15 -18.98 -10.63 11.47
N ALA A 16 -19.93 -9.77 11.08
CA ALA A 16 -19.59 -8.55 10.34
C ALA A 16 -18.68 -7.63 11.12
N LYS A 17 -18.84 -7.55 12.44
CA LYS A 17 -18.01 -6.68 13.25
C LYS A 17 -16.55 -7.13 13.20
N GLU A 18 -16.34 -8.41 13.37
CA GLU A 18 -15.00 -8.98 13.29
C GLU A 18 -14.43 -8.84 11.88
N GLY A 19 -15.28 -9.14 10.87
CA GLY A 19 -14.85 -9.06 9.48
C GLY A 19 -14.44 -7.66 9.08
N LEU A 20 -15.24 -6.67 9.47
CA LEU A 20 -14.94 -5.28 9.10
C LEU A 20 -13.71 -4.76 9.80
N ARG A 21 -13.48 -5.16 11.05
CA ARG A 21 -12.25 -4.78 11.74
C ARG A 21 -11.03 -5.34 11.04
N ALA A 22 -11.13 -6.59 10.60
CA ALA A 22 -10.01 -7.20 9.89
C ALA A 22 -9.78 -6.53 8.55
N VAL A 23 -10.85 -6.16 7.85
CA VAL A 23 -10.71 -5.43 6.58
C VAL A 23 -9.98 -4.12 6.78
N LEU A 24 -10.32 -3.38 7.85
CA LEU A 24 -9.63 -2.12 8.13
C LEU A 24 -8.15 -2.35 8.39
N ALA A 25 -7.83 -3.37 9.18
CA ALA A 25 -6.43 -3.66 9.48
C ALA A 25 -5.66 -4.07 8.22
N LEU A 26 -6.28 -4.87 7.36
CA LEU A 26 -5.66 -5.26 6.10
C LEU A 26 -5.44 -4.07 5.19
N ARG A 27 -6.41 -3.17 5.13
CA ARG A 27 -6.28 -1.98 4.29
C ARG A 27 -5.10 -1.13 4.73
N ARG A 28 -4.94 -0.95 6.05
CA ARG A 28 -3.82 -0.18 6.57
C ARG A 28 -2.48 -0.85 6.28
N LEU A 29 -2.44 -2.16 6.42
CA LEU A 29 -1.23 -2.92 6.12
C LEU A 29 -0.88 -2.80 4.65
N LEU A 30 -1.86 -2.95 3.76
CA LEU A 30 -1.64 -2.81 2.33
C LEU A 30 -1.14 -1.42 1.97
N GLU A 31 -1.71 -0.38 2.59
CA GLU A 31 -1.28 0.97 2.27
C GLU A 31 0.16 1.23 2.70
N SER A 32 0.56 0.66 3.83
CA SER A 32 1.94 0.77 4.26
C SER A 32 2.89 0.07 3.29
N LEU A 33 2.51 -1.13 2.86
CA LEU A 33 3.33 -1.88 1.91
C LEU A 33 3.37 -1.20 0.54
N GLU A 34 2.23 -0.66 0.11
CA GLU A 34 2.20 0.06 -1.15
C GLU A 34 3.14 1.27 -1.12
N ALA A 35 3.07 2.05 -0.05
CA ALA A 35 3.94 3.22 0.08
C ALA A 35 5.41 2.81 0.06
N LEU A 36 5.75 1.75 0.76
CA LEU A 36 7.10 1.25 0.80
C LEU A 36 7.59 0.86 -0.60
N GLN A 37 6.75 0.14 -1.34
CA GLN A 37 7.16 -0.34 -2.65
C GLN A 37 7.17 0.76 -3.70
N VAL A 38 6.29 1.75 -3.58
CA VAL A 38 6.33 2.90 -4.48
C VAL A 38 7.65 3.67 -4.27
N ASP A 39 8.04 3.89 -3.01
CA ASP A 39 9.30 4.55 -2.72
C ASP A 39 10.47 3.76 -3.29
N ASN A 40 10.41 2.44 -3.12
CA ASN A 40 11.46 1.55 -3.62
C ASN A 40 11.57 1.64 -5.14
N ALA A 41 10.43 1.62 -5.83
CA ALA A 41 10.43 1.72 -7.29
C ALA A 41 10.99 3.06 -7.76
N ARG A 42 10.61 4.15 -7.08
CA ARG A 42 11.14 5.46 -7.45
C ARG A 42 12.66 5.51 -7.26
N ARG A 43 13.15 4.94 -6.18
CA ARG A 43 14.61 4.89 -5.98
C ARG A 43 15.31 4.07 -7.04
N GLN A 44 14.61 3.09 -7.61
CA GLN A 44 15.17 2.27 -8.69
C GLN A 44 14.98 2.91 -10.06
N GLY A 45 14.43 4.11 -10.10
CA GLY A 45 14.33 4.86 -11.35
C GLY A 45 13.04 4.63 -12.12
N TRP A 46 12.03 4.01 -11.52
CA TRP A 46 10.76 3.78 -12.20
C TRP A 46 10.03 5.09 -12.43
N SER A 47 9.38 5.20 -13.57
CA SER A 47 8.48 6.31 -13.83
C SER A 47 7.15 6.09 -13.10
N TRP A 48 6.40 7.19 -12.94
CA TRP A 48 5.08 7.07 -12.35
C TRP A 48 4.16 6.20 -13.18
N GLN A 49 4.31 6.24 -14.53
CA GLN A 49 3.49 5.39 -15.39
C GLN A 49 3.80 3.92 -15.17
N GLU A 50 5.08 3.59 -15.01
CA GLU A 50 5.46 2.20 -14.75
C GLU A 50 4.89 1.70 -13.44
N ILE A 51 4.93 2.56 -12.42
CA ILE A 51 4.38 2.20 -11.11
C ILE A 51 2.87 2.02 -11.22
N ALA A 52 2.20 2.94 -11.91
CA ALA A 52 0.75 2.85 -12.09
C ALA A 52 0.36 1.57 -12.79
N ASP A 53 1.09 1.21 -13.84
CA ASP A 53 0.81 -0.01 -14.58
C ASP A 53 0.95 -1.24 -13.68
N ALA A 54 1.99 -1.27 -12.86
CA ALA A 54 2.21 -2.40 -11.96
C ALA A 54 1.10 -2.50 -10.90
N LEU A 55 0.58 -1.36 -10.46
CA LEU A 55 -0.47 -1.34 -9.45
C LEU A 55 -1.87 -1.47 -10.03
N GLY A 56 -2.00 -1.38 -11.35
CA GLY A 56 -3.30 -1.48 -11.99
C GLY A 56 -4.18 -0.26 -11.81
N VAL A 57 -3.57 0.92 -11.67
CA VAL A 57 -4.30 2.16 -11.47
C VAL A 57 -3.82 3.19 -12.48
N SER A 58 -4.48 4.36 -12.50
CA SER A 58 -4.05 5.42 -13.42
C SER A 58 -2.82 6.12 -12.89
N LYS A 59 -2.07 6.73 -13.82
CA LYS A 59 -0.89 7.52 -13.45
C LYS A 59 -1.29 8.65 -12.51
N GLN A 60 -2.40 9.31 -12.81
CA GLN A 60 -2.86 10.42 -11.97
C GLN A 60 -3.16 9.95 -10.55
N ALA A 61 -3.77 8.78 -10.40
CA ALA A 61 -4.14 8.29 -9.08
C ALA A 61 -2.90 8.02 -8.23
N VAL A 62 -1.90 7.34 -8.79
CA VAL A 62 -0.72 7.01 -8.02
C VAL A 62 0.13 8.24 -7.76
N HIS A 63 0.20 9.13 -8.73
CA HIS A 63 0.96 10.37 -8.57
C HIS A 63 0.34 11.24 -7.47
N LYS A 64 -0.97 11.40 -7.52
CA LYS A 64 -1.67 12.20 -6.52
C LYS A 64 -1.47 11.62 -5.11
N LYS A 65 -1.51 10.31 -5.00
CA LYS A 65 -1.43 9.65 -3.70
C LYS A 65 -0.02 9.69 -3.13
N HIS A 66 1.02 9.57 -3.96
CA HIS A 66 2.37 9.32 -3.46
C HIS A 66 3.39 10.40 -3.77
N ALA A 67 3.17 11.24 -4.78
CA ALA A 67 4.21 12.16 -5.22
C ALA A 67 4.59 13.19 -4.17
N GLY A 68 3.63 13.67 -3.40
CA GLY A 68 3.91 14.69 -2.40
C GLY A 68 4.27 14.15 -1.04
N ARG A 69 4.33 12.84 -0.91
CA ARG A 69 4.55 12.18 0.37
C ARG A 69 6.05 12.04 0.62
N ARG A 70 6.43 12.11 1.90
CA ARG A 70 7.81 11.81 2.23
C ARG A 70 8.09 10.34 2.01
N PRO A 71 9.29 10.00 1.55
CA PRO A 71 9.65 8.60 1.40
C PRO A 71 9.58 7.87 2.73
N VAL A 72 9.09 6.65 2.70
CA VAL A 72 9.03 5.81 3.88
C VAL A 72 10.44 5.46 4.35
N LEU A 73 11.31 5.16 3.38
CA LEU A 73 12.68 4.78 3.66
C LEU A 73 13.61 5.80 3.05
N GLY A 74 14.81 5.83 3.53
CA GLY A 74 15.82 6.66 2.93
C GLY A 74 15.92 8.01 3.60
N PRO A 75 16.98 8.72 3.29
CA PRO A 75 17.26 9.98 3.93
C PRO A 75 16.30 11.06 3.47
N ARG A 76 16.16 12.05 4.31
CA ARG A 76 15.38 13.20 3.97
C ARG A 76 16.25 14.23 3.39
N GLU A 77 15.80 14.78 2.37
CA GLU A 77 16.46 15.92 1.81
C GLU A 77 15.86 17.13 2.40
N GLY A 78 16.63 18.02 2.76
CA GLY A 78 16.19 19.22 3.44
C GLY A 78 15.13 19.98 2.72
#